data_93be8416938ecd9031f3be4884813a81
#
_entry.id   93be8416938ecd9031f3be4884813a81
#
_cell.length_a   1.000
_cell.length_b   1.000
_cell.length_c   1.000
_cell.angle_alpha   90.00
_cell.angle_beta   90.00
_cell.angle_gamma   90.00
#
_symmetry.space_group_name_H-M   'P 1'
#
loop_
_entity.id
_entity.type
_entity.pdbx_description
1 polymer ?
#
loop_
_entity_poly.entity_id
_entity_poly.type
_entity_poly.pdbx_seq_one_letter_code
_entity_poly.pdbx_strand_id
1 'polypeptide(L)'
;MRNSKITWSIVAGVALALIAGVGVAIAVSRRSSGPAAAPVTSSSAAPLVSITPSASPAPSPGADIKGPLDLVLIGVDTRVSIPDWEPHADTIMLLHVEADLKSAYLYSLPRDLRVDIPAYRKSGFGGGKHKITEAMSRGSRIPGSDKKSVEQGYELLTRALSAYTGIKTFQGGAILNFGGLDKLVDQLGGIDMKIDQKVKSRHRKPDGSMRTLSGGDYIGPQATYQPGVRRLVGWQAIDYARQRYGLPNGDYDRQRHQRQMVEAILAKALTQGLSDPTRLRPVIDALGTSLVYVGGRTPFEYAYALRDLTPDKITTVDLPGEGVGSGGGYLGEQLKDEGRGFIKAIAKGNHRQYLAGHPKLVDK
;
A
#
# COMPACT_ATOMS: atom_id res chain seq x y z
N MET A 1 26.92 -4.90 -34.31
CA MET A 1 25.50 -4.91 -33.83
C MET A 1 25.39 -6.02 -32.79
N ARG A 2 25.48 -5.69 -31.53
CA ARG A 2 25.43 -6.64 -30.41
C ARG A 2 24.24 -6.27 -29.56
N ASN A 3 23.16 -7.08 -29.66
CA ASN A 3 21.89 -6.88 -28.99
C ASN A 3 22.08 -6.91 -27.47
N SER A 4 21.86 -5.79 -26.86
CA SER A 4 21.65 -5.65 -25.42
C SER A 4 20.25 -6.15 -25.06
N LYS A 5 20.12 -7.45 -24.81
CA LYS A 5 19.01 -8.02 -24.04
C LYS A 5 19.40 -7.96 -22.57
N ILE A 6 19.31 -6.79 -21.97
CA ILE A 6 19.53 -6.61 -20.54
C ILE A 6 18.24 -6.04 -19.95
N THR A 7 17.57 -6.91 -19.21
CA THR A 7 16.87 -6.72 -17.92
C THR A 7 15.60 -5.91 -17.91
N TRP A 8 14.49 -6.58 -18.18
CA TRP A 8 13.13 -6.14 -17.83
C TRP A 8 12.66 -6.68 -16.46
N SER A 9 13.55 -7.31 -15.66
CA SER A 9 13.18 -8.21 -14.58
C SER A 9 13.24 -7.65 -13.15
N ILE A 10 13.50 -6.36 -12.91
CA ILE A 10 13.88 -5.90 -11.56
C ILE A 10 12.81 -5.06 -10.85
N VAL A 11 11.54 -5.08 -11.23
CA VAL A 11 10.81 -3.83 -11.21
C VAL A 11 9.53 -3.76 -10.36
N ALA A 12 8.90 -4.84 -10.02
CA ALA A 12 7.65 -4.81 -9.25
C ALA A 12 7.82 -4.70 -7.74
N GLY A 13 8.97 -5.15 -7.23
CA GLY A 13 9.29 -5.04 -5.82
C GLY A 13 9.33 -3.61 -5.30
N VAL A 14 9.60 -2.66 -6.18
CA VAL A 14 9.81 -1.26 -5.83
C VAL A 14 8.53 -0.52 -5.48
N ALA A 15 7.46 -0.75 -6.17
CA ALA A 15 6.24 0.01 -5.87
C ALA A 15 5.54 -0.51 -4.62
N LEU A 16 5.67 -1.81 -4.33
CA LEU A 16 5.29 -2.34 -3.02
C LEU A 16 6.16 -1.78 -1.92
N ALA A 17 7.44 -1.57 -2.16
CA ALA A 17 8.32 -0.88 -1.22
C ALA A 17 7.99 0.61 -1.08
N LEU A 18 7.58 1.29 -2.14
CA LEU A 18 7.09 2.68 -2.08
C LEU A 18 5.75 2.78 -1.36
N ILE A 19 4.93 1.76 -1.44
CA ILE A 19 3.66 1.67 -0.72
C ILE A 19 3.89 1.06 0.67
N ALA A 20 4.98 0.29 0.89
CA ALA A 20 5.29 -0.46 2.10
C ALA A 20 6.42 0.14 2.98
N GLY A 21 6.88 1.26 2.76
CA GLY A 21 7.80 2.18 3.29
C GLY A 21 8.56 2.26 4.54
N VAL A 22 8.91 3.00 5.38
CA VAL A 22 10.09 3.31 6.20
C VAL A 22 9.91 3.02 7.67
N GLY A 23 10.76 2.16 8.21
CA GLY A 23 11.10 2.16 9.62
C GLY A 23 12.45 2.86 9.83
N VAL A 24 12.47 4.02 10.48
CA VAL A 24 13.71 4.65 10.94
C VAL A 24 14.21 3.91 12.18
N ALA A 25 15.20 3.05 12.01
CA ALA A 25 16.01 2.60 13.12
C ALA A 25 16.96 3.74 13.53
N ILE A 26 16.64 4.44 14.61
CA ILE A 26 17.58 5.35 15.27
C ILE A 26 18.63 4.46 15.95
N ALA A 27 19.71 4.17 15.24
CA ALA A 27 20.90 3.62 15.82
C ALA A 27 21.61 4.73 16.61
N VAL A 28 21.42 4.75 17.93
CA VAL A 28 22.24 5.55 18.82
C VAL A 28 23.65 4.96 18.79
N SER A 29 24.52 5.55 17.98
CA SER A 29 25.95 5.25 17.97
C SER A 29 26.57 5.75 19.27
N ARG A 30 26.79 4.86 20.23
CA ARG A 30 27.68 5.12 21.36
C ARG A 30 29.12 5.14 20.82
N ARG A 31 29.69 6.32 20.72
CA ARG A 31 31.15 6.49 20.56
C ARG A 31 31.82 6.02 21.83
N SER A 32 32.52 4.91 21.75
CA SER A 32 33.56 4.56 22.71
C SER A 32 34.88 5.11 22.22
N SER A 33 35.37 6.13 22.90
CA SER A 33 36.74 6.63 22.77
C SER A 33 37.67 5.69 23.52
N GLY A 34 38.59 5.04 22.82
CA GLY A 34 39.71 4.30 23.37
C GLY A 34 41.04 4.91 22.91
N PRO A 35 42.11 4.85 23.71
CA PRO A 35 43.27 5.70 23.60
C PRO A 35 44.29 5.25 22.53
N ALA A 36 45.05 6.24 22.04
CA ALA A 36 46.13 6.10 21.07
C ALA A 36 47.29 5.29 21.66
N ALA A 37 47.88 4.40 20.85
CA ALA A 37 49.16 3.77 21.09
C ALA A 37 50.14 4.11 19.94
N ALA A 38 51.35 4.42 20.34
CA ALA A 38 52.47 4.91 19.57
C ALA A 38 53.17 3.84 18.67
N PRO A 39 54.05 4.22 17.76
CA PRO A 39 54.50 3.39 16.65
C PRO A 39 55.66 2.46 17.06
N VAL A 40 55.68 1.26 16.50
CA VAL A 40 56.86 0.37 16.52
C VAL A 40 57.31 0.05 15.15
N THR A 41 58.61 0.08 14.98
CA THR A 41 59.45 0.00 13.81
C THR A 41 59.40 -1.35 13.07
N SER A 42 59.67 -1.23 11.78
CA SER A 42 59.88 -2.23 10.74
C SER A 42 60.72 -3.44 11.10
N SER A 43 60.28 -4.63 10.65
CA SER A 43 61.18 -5.71 10.23
C SER A 43 60.63 -6.37 8.98
N SER A 44 61.49 -6.46 7.97
CA SER A 44 61.24 -7.01 6.64
C SER A 44 61.21 -8.54 6.69
N ALA A 45 60.08 -9.13 6.24
CA ALA A 45 60.03 -10.54 5.87
C ALA A 45 59.17 -10.68 4.59
N ALA A 46 59.66 -11.48 3.66
CA ALA A 46 59.11 -11.70 2.31
C ALA A 46 57.62 -12.14 2.33
N PRO A 47 56.82 -11.82 1.29
CA PRO A 47 55.42 -12.11 1.27
C PRO A 47 55.13 -13.59 1.00
N LEU A 48 54.61 -14.29 1.98
CA LEU A 48 53.79 -15.48 1.78
C LEU A 48 52.47 -15.02 1.13
N VAL A 49 52.26 -15.43 -0.10
CA VAL A 49 50.96 -15.24 -0.78
C VAL A 49 49.92 -16.09 -0.03
N SER A 50 49.29 -15.47 0.97
CA SER A 50 48.06 -16.02 1.52
C SER A 50 46.93 -15.85 0.50
N ILE A 51 46.54 -16.93 -0.12
CA ILE A 51 45.30 -16.98 -0.88
C ILE A 51 44.17 -16.90 0.15
N THR A 52 43.73 -15.67 0.45
CA THR A 52 42.48 -15.45 1.22
C THR A 52 41.37 -15.99 0.36
N PRO A 53 40.58 -16.98 0.85
CA PRO A 53 39.40 -17.39 0.10
C PRO A 53 38.52 -16.16 -0.10
N SER A 54 38.22 -15.84 -1.36
CA SER A 54 37.29 -14.76 -1.70
C SER A 54 35.97 -15.07 -0.99
N ALA A 55 35.64 -14.27 0.02
CA ALA A 55 34.39 -14.39 0.71
C ALA A 55 33.27 -14.30 -0.32
N SER A 56 32.43 -15.32 -0.43
CA SER A 56 31.25 -15.29 -1.28
C SER A 56 30.45 -14.03 -0.92
N PRO A 57 30.05 -13.20 -1.89
CA PRO A 57 29.30 -11.97 -1.57
C PRO A 57 28.08 -12.32 -0.71
N ALA A 58 27.84 -11.57 0.36
CA ALA A 58 26.69 -11.77 1.21
C ALA A 58 25.40 -11.68 0.37
N PRO A 59 24.43 -12.56 0.59
CA PRO A 59 23.19 -12.54 -0.19
C PRO A 59 22.49 -11.20 -0.03
N SER A 60 21.90 -10.70 -1.13
CA SER A 60 21.18 -9.42 -1.14
C SER A 60 20.04 -9.45 -0.12
N PRO A 61 19.80 -8.37 0.66
CA PRO A 61 18.69 -8.29 1.59
C PRO A 61 17.37 -8.60 0.89
N GLY A 62 16.58 -9.54 1.42
CA GLY A 62 15.31 -10.00 0.84
C GLY A 62 15.42 -11.17 -0.13
N ALA A 63 16.62 -11.69 -0.42
CA ALA A 63 16.81 -12.88 -1.27
C ALA A 63 16.22 -14.15 -0.65
N ASP A 64 16.04 -14.18 0.66
CA ASP A 64 15.47 -15.28 1.43
C ASP A 64 13.94 -15.23 1.54
N ILE A 65 13.30 -14.15 1.07
CA ILE A 65 11.83 -14.04 1.05
C ILE A 65 11.26 -15.01 0.03
N LYS A 66 10.28 -15.80 0.46
CA LYS A 66 9.53 -16.74 -0.37
C LYS A 66 8.04 -16.45 -0.31
N GLY A 67 7.34 -16.71 -1.40
CA GLY A 67 5.88 -16.65 -1.46
C GLY A 67 5.21 -17.97 -0.99
N PRO A 68 3.88 -17.98 -0.95
CA PRO A 68 3.04 -16.82 -1.26
C PRO A 68 3.09 -15.76 -0.17
N LEU A 69 2.83 -14.50 -0.55
CA LEU A 69 2.76 -13.37 0.39
C LEU A 69 1.40 -12.70 0.31
N ASP A 70 0.83 -12.40 1.46
CA ASP A 70 -0.35 -11.56 1.58
C ASP A 70 0.05 -10.23 2.23
N LEU A 71 -0.09 -9.14 1.50
CA LEU A 71 0.28 -7.80 1.93
C LEU A 71 -0.95 -6.90 1.99
N VAL A 72 -0.98 -5.98 2.96
CA VAL A 72 -2.11 -5.07 3.18
C VAL A 72 -1.69 -3.64 2.89
N LEU A 73 -2.42 -2.97 2.00
CA LEU A 73 -2.24 -1.57 1.68
C LEU A 73 -3.42 -0.77 2.24
N ILE A 74 -3.14 0.20 3.09
CA ILE A 74 -4.16 0.97 3.79
C ILE A 74 -3.99 2.45 3.48
N GLY A 75 -5.05 3.06 2.96
CA GLY A 75 -5.18 4.51 2.86
C GLY A 75 -5.96 5.04 4.07
N VAL A 76 -5.34 5.95 4.83
CA VAL A 76 -6.00 6.59 5.97
C VAL A 76 -6.29 8.07 5.68
N ASP A 77 -7.50 8.51 6.04
CA ASP A 77 -7.83 9.94 6.07
C ASP A 77 -7.42 10.50 7.44
N THR A 78 -6.17 10.98 7.52
CA THR A 78 -5.73 11.74 8.68
C THR A 78 -5.97 13.21 8.39
N ARG A 79 -6.88 13.83 9.13
CA ARG A 79 -7.14 15.27 9.01
C ARG A 79 -6.09 16.03 9.80
N VAL A 80 -5.13 16.64 9.11
CA VAL A 80 -4.08 17.47 9.72
C VAL A 80 -4.66 18.59 10.60
N SER A 81 -5.90 19.05 10.29
CA SER A 81 -6.61 20.06 11.04
C SER A 81 -7.25 19.56 12.36
N ILE A 82 -7.25 18.25 12.62
CA ILE A 82 -7.83 17.63 13.80
C ILE A 82 -6.80 16.65 14.39
N PRO A 83 -5.91 17.11 15.30
CA PRO A 83 -4.80 16.29 15.83
C PRO A 83 -5.25 14.97 16.48
N ASP A 84 -6.44 14.94 17.07
CA ASP A 84 -6.98 13.79 17.80
C ASP A 84 -7.88 12.88 16.92
N TRP A 85 -7.85 13.09 15.59
CA TRP A 85 -8.66 12.32 14.67
C TRP A 85 -8.25 10.84 14.67
N GLU A 86 -9.22 9.97 14.98
CA GLU A 86 -8.99 8.53 14.91
C GLU A 86 -8.76 8.10 13.44
N PRO A 87 -7.67 7.40 13.14
CA PRO A 87 -7.39 6.96 11.77
C PRO A 87 -8.43 5.92 11.33
N HIS A 88 -9.11 6.19 10.23
CA HIS A 88 -10.02 5.26 9.57
C HIS A 88 -9.33 4.68 8.33
N ALA A 89 -9.44 3.38 8.15
CA ALA A 89 -8.97 2.72 6.92
C ALA A 89 -9.97 2.99 5.79
N ASP A 90 -9.80 4.09 5.07
CA ASP A 90 -10.68 4.51 3.98
C ASP A 90 -10.43 3.75 2.68
N THR A 91 -9.25 3.17 2.56
CA THR A 91 -8.85 2.25 1.51
C THR A 91 -8.24 1.01 2.15
N ILE A 92 -8.72 -0.15 1.76
CA ILE A 92 -8.18 -1.45 2.19
C ILE A 92 -7.97 -2.27 0.93
N MET A 93 -6.70 -2.44 0.53
CA MET A 93 -6.33 -3.29 -0.58
C MET A 93 -5.50 -4.47 -0.08
N LEU A 94 -5.72 -5.61 -0.66
CA LEU A 94 -4.96 -6.83 -0.41
C LEU A 94 -4.19 -7.19 -1.68
N LEU A 95 -2.91 -7.47 -1.52
CA LEU A 95 -2.07 -7.99 -2.58
C LEU A 95 -1.65 -9.40 -2.21
N HIS A 96 -2.19 -10.37 -2.92
CA HIS A 96 -1.75 -11.76 -2.86
C HIS A 96 -0.69 -12.01 -3.93
N VAL A 97 0.54 -12.24 -3.49
CA VAL A 97 1.67 -12.55 -4.38
C VAL A 97 1.86 -14.05 -4.41
N GLU A 98 1.96 -14.61 -5.59
CA GLU A 98 2.14 -16.05 -5.81
C GLU A 98 3.47 -16.57 -5.26
N ALA A 99 3.57 -17.89 -5.12
CA ALA A 99 4.74 -18.56 -4.56
C ALA A 99 6.04 -18.28 -5.33
N ASP A 100 5.94 -18.01 -6.63
CA ASP A 100 7.08 -17.68 -7.50
C ASP A 100 7.51 -16.20 -7.41
N LEU A 101 6.78 -15.36 -6.69
CA LEU A 101 6.97 -13.91 -6.55
C LEU A 101 6.91 -13.12 -7.87
N LYS A 102 6.36 -13.71 -8.95
CA LYS A 102 6.35 -13.14 -10.31
C LYS A 102 4.97 -12.75 -10.78
N SER A 103 3.94 -13.13 -10.07
CA SER A 103 2.55 -12.74 -10.35
C SER A 103 1.79 -12.49 -9.07
N ALA A 104 0.75 -11.65 -9.15
CA ALA A 104 -0.03 -11.25 -7.99
C ALA A 104 -1.48 -10.93 -8.35
N TYR A 105 -2.33 -10.90 -7.33
CA TYR A 105 -3.72 -10.46 -7.39
C TYR A 105 -3.93 -9.29 -6.46
N LEU A 106 -4.40 -8.16 -7.01
CA LEU A 106 -4.73 -6.94 -6.27
C LEU A 106 -6.24 -6.79 -6.20
N TYR A 107 -6.79 -6.71 -5.00
CA TYR A 107 -8.22 -6.52 -4.79
C TYR A 107 -8.50 -5.62 -3.60
N SER A 108 -9.65 -4.94 -3.63
CA SER A 108 -10.07 -4.03 -2.57
C SER A 108 -11.24 -4.59 -1.79
N LEU A 109 -11.25 -4.35 -0.47
CA LEU A 109 -12.43 -4.56 0.36
C LEU A 109 -13.17 -3.23 0.56
N PRO A 110 -14.51 -3.21 0.47
CA PRO A 110 -15.28 -2.02 0.82
C PRO A 110 -14.97 -1.58 2.26
N ARG A 111 -14.65 -0.32 2.47
CA ARG A 111 -14.37 0.19 3.83
C ARG A 111 -15.55 0.03 4.78
N ASP A 112 -16.77 0.07 4.23
CA ASP A 112 -18.02 -0.10 4.96
C ASP A 112 -18.45 -1.58 5.07
N LEU A 113 -17.58 -2.52 4.68
CA LEU A 113 -17.85 -3.96 4.78
C LEU A 113 -18.16 -4.33 6.23
N ARG A 114 -19.34 -4.92 6.44
CA ARG A 114 -19.82 -5.30 7.76
C ARG A 114 -19.21 -6.65 8.19
N VAL A 115 -18.38 -6.60 9.21
CA VAL A 115 -17.61 -7.74 9.71
C VAL A 115 -17.71 -7.85 11.22
N ASP A 116 -17.40 -9.02 11.75
CA ASP A 116 -17.16 -9.20 13.17
C ASP A 116 -15.72 -8.80 13.49
N ILE A 117 -15.55 -7.71 14.23
CA ILE A 117 -14.23 -7.24 14.69
C ILE A 117 -13.97 -7.90 16.06
N PRO A 118 -12.86 -8.63 16.23
CA PRO A 118 -12.57 -9.30 17.49
C PRO A 118 -12.29 -8.30 18.61
N ALA A 119 -12.51 -8.72 19.86
CA ALA A 119 -12.12 -7.94 21.03
C ALA A 119 -10.61 -7.67 21.02
N TYR A 120 -10.23 -6.46 21.44
CA TYR A 120 -8.84 -6.02 21.42
C TYR A 120 -8.46 -5.33 22.72
N ARG A 121 -7.78 -6.08 23.59
CA ARG A 121 -7.47 -5.68 24.96
C ARG A 121 -6.58 -4.44 25.04
N LYS A 122 -5.63 -4.27 24.10
CA LYS A 122 -4.70 -3.13 24.11
C LYS A 122 -5.41 -1.78 23.99
N SER A 123 -6.53 -1.73 23.25
CA SER A 123 -7.33 -0.51 23.09
C SER A 123 -8.58 -0.47 23.97
N GLY A 124 -8.85 -1.51 24.77
CA GLY A 124 -10.08 -1.64 25.55
C GLY A 124 -11.33 -1.94 24.71
N PHE A 125 -11.18 -2.30 23.43
CA PHE A 125 -12.31 -2.60 22.57
C PHE A 125 -12.86 -4.01 22.84
N GLY A 126 -14.20 -4.10 23.12
CA GLY A 126 -14.88 -5.34 23.50
C GLY A 126 -15.24 -6.26 22.31
N GLY A 127 -14.99 -5.85 21.07
CA GLY A 127 -15.40 -6.58 19.87
C GLY A 127 -16.84 -6.28 19.44
N GLY A 128 -17.25 -6.86 18.31
CA GLY A 128 -18.63 -6.75 17.80
C GLY A 128 -18.70 -6.59 16.28
N LYS A 129 -19.93 -6.50 15.78
CA LYS A 129 -20.22 -6.35 14.36
C LYS A 129 -20.22 -4.89 13.93
N HIS A 130 -19.22 -4.50 13.17
CA HIS A 130 -18.96 -3.11 12.76
C HIS A 130 -18.54 -3.03 11.29
N LYS A 131 -18.37 -1.81 10.77
CA LYS A 131 -17.71 -1.58 9.48
C LYS A 131 -16.21 -1.85 9.63
N ILE A 132 -15.60 -2.51 8.66
CA ILE A 132 -14.19 -2.92 8.76
C ILE A 132 -13.23 -1.72 8.94
N THR A 133 -13.56 -0.55 8.37
CA THR A 133 -12.80 0.69 8.58
C THR A 133 -12.65 1.05 10.07
N GLU A 134 -13.63 0.70 10.90
CA GLU A 134 -13.62 0.99 12.33
C GLU A 134 -12.60 0.15 13.11
N ALA A 135 -12.14 -0.97 12.57
CA ALA A 135 -11.09 -1.76 13.21
C ALA A 135 -9.82 -0.94 13.40
N MET A 136 -9.46 -0.11 12.39
CA MET A 136 -8.31 0.78 12.47
C MET A 136 -8.47 1.84 13.59
N SER A 137 -9.60 2.54 13.63
CA SER A 137 -9.85 3.59 14.62
C SER A 137 -9.98 3.03 16.05
N ARG A 138 -10.75 1.95 16.21
CA ARG A 138 -10.94 1.31 17.53
C ARG A 138 -9.65 0.69 18.07
N GLY A 139 -8.85 0.08 17.18
CA GLY A 139 -7.56 -0.50 17.54
C GLY A 139 -6.52 0.56 17.92
N SER A 140 -6.56 1.74 17.29
CA SER A 140 -5.57 2.80 17.53
C SER A 140 -5.66 3.48 18.89
N ARG A 141 -6.76 3.30 19.61
CA ARG A 141 -6.98 3.91 20.92
C ARG A 141 -5.98 3.40 21.96
N ILE A 142 -5.47 4.32 22.79
CA ILE A 142 -4.63 4.00 23.92
C ILE A 142 -5.41 4.40 25.18
N PRO A 143 -5.82 3.45 26.05
CA PRO A 143 -6.59 3.75 27.25
C PRO A 143 -5.88 4.79 28.12
N GLY A 144 -6.60 5.83 28.54
CA GLY A 144 -6.07 6.92 29.35
C GLY A 144 -5.21 7.94 28.58
N SER A 145 -5.21 7.93 27.24
CA SER A 145 -4.44 8.87 26.42
C SER A 145 -5.24 9.34 25.20
N ASP A 146 -5.04 10.62 24.83
CA ASP A 146 -5.58 11.18 23.58
C ASP A 146 -4.74 10.76 22.37
N LYS A 147 -3.53 10.25 22.59
CA LYS A 147 -2.66 9.76 21.51
C LYS A 147 -3.23 8.49 20.88
N LYS A 148 -2.94 8.32 19.60
CA LYS A 148 -3.36 7.15 18.80
C LYS A 148 -2.12 6.36 18.36
N SER A 149 -2.23 5.02 18.34
CA SER A 149 -1.21 4.14 17.76
C SER A 149 -1.71 3.56 16.45
N VAL A 150 -1.07 3.97 15.37
CA VAL A 150 -1.34 3.46 14.02
C VAL A 150 -1.04 1.96 13.94
N GLU A 151 0.01 1.50 14.62
CA GLU A 151 0.43 0.10 14.67
C GLU A 151 -0.62 -0.78 15.37
N GLN A 152 -1.19 -0.31 16.49
CA GLN A 152 -2.28 -1.04 17.16
C GLN A 152 -3.55 -1.08 16.28
N GLY A 153 -3.85 0.04 15.59
CA GLY A 153 -4.94 0.09 14.62
C GLY A 153 -4.75 -0.95 13.50
N TYR A 154 -3.56 -1.02 12.94
CA TYR A 154 -3.22 -2.03 11.93
C TYR A 154 -3.35 -3.45 12.49
N GLU A 155 -2.88 -3.71 13.72
CA GLU A 155 -2.99 -5.03 14.35
C GLU A 155 -4.45 -5.48 14.47
N LEU A 156 -5.35 -4.62 14.94
CA LEU A 156 -6.77 -4.97 15.02
C LEU A 156 -7.41 -5.14 13.65
N LEU A 157 -7.06 -4.27 12.69
CA LEU A 157 -7.56 -4.38 11.32
C LEU A 157 -7.15 -5.71 10.67
N THR A 158 -5.88 -6.11 10.80
CA THR A 158 -5.42 -7.38 10.22
C THR A 158 -6.03 -8.60 10.91
N ARG A 159 -6.33 -8.53 12.22
CA ARG A 159 -7.12 -9.58 12.90
C ARG A 159 -8.54 -9.68 12.35
N ALA A 160 -9.21 -8.54 12.10
CA ALA A 160 -10.54 -8.53 11.49
C ALA A 160 -10.50 -9.04 10.04
N LEU A 161 -9.46 -8.65 9.27
CA LEU A 161 -9.21 -9.16 7.92
C LEU A 161 -9.00 -10.68 7.94
N SER A 162 -8.16 -11.21 8.82
CA SER A 162 -7.92 -12.66 8.95
C SER A 162 -9.20 -13.42 9.28
N ALA A 163 -10.00 -12.90 10.22
CA ALA A 163 -11.28 -13.50 10.60
C ALA A 163 -12.27 -13.54 9.42
N TYR A 164 -12.32 -12.48 8.61
CA TYR A 164 -13.23 -12.38 7.48
C TYR A 164 -12.77 -13.17 6.25
N THR A 165 -11.48 -13.08 5.90
CA THR A 165 -10.93 -13.65 4.66
C THR A 165 -10.51 -15.10 4.80
N GLY A 166 -10.17 -15.55 6.00
CA GLY A 166 -9.53 -16.83 6.26
C GLY A 166 -8.02 -16.85 5.98
N ILE A 167 -7.45 -15.74 5.54
CA ILE A 167 -5.99 -15.57 5.39
C ILE A 167 -5.38 -15.49 6.80
N LYS A 168 -4.50 -16.43 7.11
CA LYS A 168 -3.99 -16.58 8.49
C LYS A 168 -2.94 -15.54 8.85
N THR A 169 -2.12 -15.13 7.89
CA THR A 169 -0.97 -14.24 8.14
C THR A 169 -0.85 -13.23 7.02
N PHE A 170 -0.69 -11.96 7.40
CA PHE A 170 -0.25 -10.90 6.52
C PHE A 170 1.22 -10.61 6.83
N GLN A 171 2.11 -10.84 5.85
CA GLN A 171 3.56 -10.74 6.06
C GLN A 171 4.03 -9.30 6.22
N GLY A 172 3.26 -8.35 5.73
CA GLY A 172 3.54 -6.93 5.89
C GLY A 172 2.39 -6.05 5.43
N GLY A 173 2.50 -4.78 5.73
CA GLY A 173 1.55 -3.78 5.28
C GLY A 173 2.11 -2.38 5.25
N ALA A 174 1.46 -1.54 4.48
CA ALA A 174 1.74 -0.13 4.37
C ALA A 174 0.49 0.69 4.69
N ILE A 175 0.67 1.70 5.51
CA ILE A 175 -0.36 2.67 5.85
C ILE A 175 0.10 4.02 5.34
N LEU A 176 -0.66 4.60 4.42
CA LEU A 176 -0.32 5.85 3.77
C LEU A 176 -1.47 6.84 3.92
N ASN A 177 -1.16 8.05 4.35
CA ASN A 177 -2.14 9.12 4.32
C ASN A 177 -2.18 9.81 2.95
N PHE A 178 -3.26 10.52 2.67
CA PHE A 178 -3.45 11.17 1.36
C PHE A 178 -2.36 12.22 1.04
N GLY A 179 -1.83 12.92 2.05
CA GLY A 179 -0.74 13.86 1.83
C GLY A 179 0.59 13.17 1.47
N GLY A 180 0.81 11.96 1.99
CA GLY A 180 1.95 11.15 1.60
C GLY A 180 1.84 10.64 0.17
N LEU A 181 0.64 10.22 -0.22
CA LEU A 181 0.38 9.74 -1.57
C LEU A 181 0.53 10.86 -2.61
N ASP A 182 0.06 12.08 -2.28
CA ASP A 182 0.26 13.30 -3.08
C ASP A 182 1.76 13.54 -3.32
N LYS A 183 2.54 13.61 -2.23
CA LYS A 183 4.00 13.77 -2.29
C LYS A 183 4.68 12.65 -3.09
N LEU A 184 4.25 11.39 -2.92
CA LEU A 184 4.80 10.26 -3.67
C LEU A 184 4.65 10.47 -5.17
N VAL A 185 3.44 10.79 -5.62
CA VAL A 185 3.17 11.03 -7.04
C VAL A 185 4.00 12.19 -7.57
N ASP A 186 4.16 13.27 -6.80
CA ASP A 186 4.99 14.42 -7.20
C ASP A 186 6.49 14.09 -7.24
N GLN A 187 7.00 13.30 -6.30
CA GLN A 187 8.39 12.81 -6.32
C GLN A 187 8.67 11.92 -7.53
N LEU A 188 7.68 11.19 -8.00
CA LEU A 188 7.74 10.45 -9.26
C LEU A 188 7.63 11.35 -10.51
N GLY A 189 7.44 12.66 -10.30
CA GLY A 189 7.21 13.63 -11.37
C GLY A 189 5.85 13.45 -12.06
N GLY A 190 4.86 12.93 -11.37
CA GLY A 190 3.53 12.60 -11.89
C GLY A 190 3.42 11.17 -12.43
N ILE A 191 2.19 10.68 -12.57
CA ILE A 191 1.87 9.34 -13.05
C ILE A 191 0.94 9.38 -14.26
N ASP A 192 1.06 8.41 -15.15
CA ASP A 192 0.17 8.25 -16.30
C ASP A 192 -0.94 7.27 -15.92
N MET A 193 -2.16 7.78 -15.72
CA MET A 193 -3.32 6.99 -15.33
C MET A 193 -4.27 6.76 -16.50
N LYS A 194 -4.79 5.54 -16.62
CA LYS A 194 -5.89 5.21 -17.50
C LYS A 194 -7.20 5.64 -16.82
N ILE A 195 -7.74 6.79 -17.21
CA ILE A 195 -9.06 7.27 -16.76
C ILE A 195 -10.12 6.50 -17.54
N ASP A 196 -10.94 5.74 -16.88
CA ASP A 196 -11.94 4.86 -17.50
C ASP A 196 -13.28 5.56 -17.77
N GLN A 197 -13.62 6.56 -16.97
CA GLN A 197 -14.85 7.33 -17.08
C GLN A 197 -14.64 8.81 -16.76
N LYS A 198 -15.54 9.66 -17.22
CA LYS A 198 -15.52 11.09 -16.88
C LYS A 198 -15.81 11.29 -15.39
N VAL A 199 -14.88 11.93 -14.69
CA VAL A 199 -15.02 12.24 -13.26
C VAL A 199 -14.96 13.75 -13.06
N LYS A 200 -15.91 14.28 -12.26
CA LYS A 200 -15.92 15.68 -11.83
C LYS A 200 -15.54 15.74 -10.36
N SER A 201 -14.57 16.57 -10.03
CA SER A 201 -14.19 16.79 -8.63
C SER A 201 -15.31 17.47 -7.85
N ARG A 202 -15.63 16.94 -6.68
CA ARG A 202 -16.52 17.63 -5.75
C ARG A 202 -15.81 18.83 -5.09
N HIS A 203 -14.52 18.70 -4.81
CA HIS A 203 -13.81 19.59 -3.91
C HIS A 203 -12.83 20.54 -4.58
N ARG A 204 -12.31 20.22 -5.77
CA ARG A 204 -11.24 20.96 -6.43
C ARG A 204 -11.72 21.74 -7.65
N LYS A 205 -11.16 22.95 -7.80
CA LYS A 205 -11.22 23.73 -9.03
C LYS A 205 -10.20 23.23 -10.06
N PRO A 206 -10.28 23.66 -11.33
CA PRO A 206 -9.31 23.26 -12.37
C PRO A 206 -7.85 23.64 -12.04
N ASP A 207 -7.63 24.69 -11.26
CA ASP A 207 -6.32 25.14 -10.79
C ASP A 207 -5.80 24.38 -9.55
N GLY A 208 -6.56 23.41 -9.05
CA GLY A 208 -6.22 22.62 -7.86
C GLY A 208 -6.64 23.25 -6.53
N SER A 209 -7.09 24.50 -6.50
CA SER A 209 -7.59 25.12 -5.27
C SER A 209 -8.93 24.50 -4.83
N MET A 210 -9.27 24.67 -3.54
CA MET A 210 -10.55 24.20 -3.01
C MET A 210 -11.71 25.00 -3.59
N ARG A 211 -12.80 24.32 -3.92
CA ARG A 211 -14.08 24.95 -4.25
C ARG A 211 -14.69 25.58 -3.01
N THR A 212 -15.48 26.63 -3.20
CA THR A 212 -16.15 27.32 -2.10
C THR A 212 -17.27 26.46 -1.53
N LEU A 213 -17.29 26.25 -0.22
CA LEU A 213 -18.41 25.60 0.48
C LEU A 213 -19.47 26.68 0.77
N SER A 214 -20.69 26.46 0.31
CA SER A 214 -21.84 27.36 0.52
C SER A 214 -23.12 26.57 0.61
N GLY A 215 -23.95 26.86 1.61
CA GLY A 215 -25.22 26.16 1.80
C GLY A 215 -25.12 24.64 2.03
N GLY A 216 -23.96 24.16 2.49
CA GLY A 216 -23.73 22.71 2.71
C GLY A 216 -23.23 21.96 1.47
N ASP A 217 -23.05 22.64 0.32
CA ASP A 217 -22.45 22.04 -0.88
C ASP A 217 -21.35 22.90 -1.47
N TYR A 218 -20.53 22.30 -2.36
CA TYR A 218 -19.44 22.97 -3.02
C TYR A 218 -19.91 23.64 -4.33
N ILE A 219 -19.65 24.94 -4.47
CA ILE A 219 -20.04 25.75 -5.62
C ILE A 219 -18.83 26.18 -6.45
N GLY A 220 -19.11 26.66 -7.69
CA GLY A 220 -18.08 27.13 -8.63
C GLY A 220 -17.52 26.03 -9.54
N PRO A 221 -16.53 26.37 -10.38
CA PRO A 221 -16.00 25.46 -11.38
C PRO A 221 -15.37 24.21 -10.75
N GLN A 222 -15.43 23.08 -11.47
CA GLN A 222 -14.93 21.79 -11.02
C GLN A 222 -13.78 21.32 -11.89
N ALA A 223 -12.71 20.80 -11.28
CA ALA A 223 -11.74 19.99 -11.99
C ALA A 223 -12.47 18.80 -12.63
N THR A 224 -12.09 18.46 -13.85
CA THR A 224 -12.73 17.39 -14.62
C THR A 224 -11.67 16.50 -15.24
N TYR A 225 -11.78 15.20 -15.00
CA TYR A 225 -10.91 14.18 -15.54
C TYR A 225 -11.63 13.48 -16.68
N GLN A 226 -11.08 13.62 -17.91
CA GLN A 226 -11.66 13.02 -19.11
C GLN A 226 -11.10 11.61 -19.35
N PRO A 227 -11.88 10.68 -19.91
CA PRO A 227 -11.40 9.35 -20.26
C PRO A 227 -10.13 9.34 -21.11
N GLY A 228 -9.38 8.25 -21.03
CA GLY A 228 -8.12 8.02 -21.73
C GLY A 228 -6.90 8.08 -20.80
N VAL A 229 -5.72 7.86 -21.34
CA VAL A 229 -4.47 7.97 -20.58
C VAL A 229 -4.18 9.44 -20.32
N ARG A 230 -4.01 9.81 -19.04
CA ARG A 230 -3.77 11.18 -18.60
C ARG A 230 -2.61 11.21 -17.63
N ARG A 231 -1.70 12.16 -17.85
CA ARG A 231 -0.67 12.45 -16.84
C ARG A 231 -1.28 13.28 -15.73
N LEU A 232 -1.19 12.77 -14.51
CA LEU A 232 -1.69 13.42 -13.30
C LEU A 232 -0.54 13.71 -12.35
N VAL A 233 -0.52 14.90 -11.77
CA VAL A 233 0.32 15.26 -10.62
C VAL A 233 -0.34 14.81 -9.33
N GLY A 234 0.36 14.92 -8.19
CA GLY A 234 -0.09 14.37 -6.92
C GLY A 234 -1.53 14.71 -6.55
N TRP A 235 -1.85 16.01 -6.46
CA TRP A 235 -3.20 16.43 -6.07
C TRP A 235 -4.29 15.94 -7.06
N GLN A 236 -3.97 15.84 -8.35
CA GLN A 236 -4.93 15.37 -9.36
C GLN A 236 -5.21 13.88 -9.21
N ALA A 237 -4.16 13.08 -9.03
CA ALA A 237 -4.28 11.64 -8.83
C ALA A 237 -5.10 11.33 -7.57
N ILE A 238 -4.80 12.02 -6.46
CA ILE A 238 -5.53 11.87 -5.20
C ILE A 238 -6.97 12.35 -5.32
N ASP A 239 -7.22 13.50 -5.94
CA ASP A 239 -8.58 14.03 -6.12
C ASP A 239 -9.41 13.07 -6.97
N TYR A 240 -8.88 12.58 -8.09
CA TYR A 240 -9.53 11.57 -8.92
C TYR A 240 -9.85 10.28 -8.14
N ALA A 241 -8.87 9.71 -7.44
CA ALA A 241 -9.01 8.46 -6.71
C ALA A 241 -9.91 8.55 -5.46
N ARG A 242 -10.25 9.76 -5.01
CA ARG A 242 -11.16 10.00 -3.87
C ARG A 242 -12.60 10.25 -4.27
N GLN A 243 -12.88 10.55 -5.55
CA GLN A 243 -14.26 10.84 -5.97
C GLN A 243 -15.14 9.58 -5.85
N ARG A 244 -16.33 9.76 -5.31
CA ARG A 244 -17.38 8.73 -5.23
C ARG A 244 -18.77 9.27 -5.58
N TYR A 245 -18.95 10.58 -5.44
CA TYR A 245 -20.21 11.24 -5.75
C TYR A 245 -20.33 11.46 -7.26
N GLY A 246 -21.52 11.15 -7.80
CA GLY A 246 -21.78 11.27 -9.24
C GLY A 246 -21.15 10.18 -10.09
N LEU A 247 -20.60 9.14 -9.47
CA LEU A 247 -20.14 7.92 -10.14
C LEU A 247 -21.25 6.86 -10.15
N PRO A 248 -21.38 6.07 -11.24
CA PRO A 248 -22.43 5.07 -11.37
C PRO A 248 -22.50 4.06 -10.23
N ASN A 249 -21.34 3.57 -9.78
CA ASN A 249 -21.24 2.56 -8.72
C ASN A 249 -20.65 3.12 -7.41
N GLY A 250 -20.61 4.46 -7.26
CA GLY A 250 -20.24 5.14 -6.01
C GLY A 250 -18.88 4.69 -5.45
N ASP A 251 -18.89 4.00 -4.30
CA ASP A 251 -17.68 3.57 -3.60
C ASP A 251 -16.90 2.48 -4.34
N TYR A 252 -17.56 1.63 -5.14
CA TYR A 252 -16.90 0.59 -5.94
C TYR A 252 -16.08 1.20 -7.09
N ASP A 253 -16.58 2.25 -7.74
CA ASP A 253 -15.81 3.01 -8.73
C ASP A 253 -14.60 3.67 -8.07
N ARG A 254 -14.76 4.24 -6.87
CA ARG A 254 -13.63 4.80 -6.11
C ARG A 254 -12.56 3.73 -5.83
N GLN A 255 -12.93 2.54 -5.42
CA GLN A 255 -12.00 1.44 -5.19
C GLN A 255 -11.25 1.06 -6.46
N ARG A 256 -11.93 1.02 -7.62
CA ARG A 256 -11.31 0.78 -8.92
C ARG A 256 -10.31 1.88 -9.29
N HIS A 257 -10.70 3.17 -9.13
CA HIS A 257 -9.80 4.29 -9.38
C HIS A 257 -8.56 4.27 -8.48
N GLN A 258 -8.69 3.81 -7.24
CA GLN A 258 -7.57 3.65 -6.32
C GLN A 258 -6.62 2.53 -6.78
N ARG A 259 -7.14 1.40 -7.27
CA ARG A 259 -6.30 0.33 -7.86
C ARG A 259 -5.56 0.83 -9.10
N GLN A 260 -6.26 1.53 -10.01
CA GLN A 260 -5.65 2.17 -11.20
C GLN A 260 -4.52 3.13 -10.80
N MET A 261 -4.69 3.90 -9.72
CA MET A 261 -3.64 4.77 -9.20
C MET A 261 -2.44 3.96 -8.68
N VAL A 262 -2.66 2.89 -7.95
CA VAL A 262 -1.58 2.01 -7.46
C VAL A 262 -0.82 1.40 -8.64
N GLU A 263 -1.51 0.91 -9.68
CA GLU A 263 -0.89 0.40 -10.89
C GLU A 263 -0.05 1.45 -11.63
N ALA A 264 -0.56 2.68 -11.74
CA ALA A 264 0.14 3.78 -12.39
C ALA A 264 1.39 4.21 -11.60
N ILE A 265 1.32 4.25 -10.25
CA ILE A 265 2.48 4.46 -9.38
C ILE A 265 3.51 3.35 -9.61
N LEU A 266 3.05 2.10 -9.66
CA LEU A 266 3.86 0.93 -9.97
C LEU A 266 4.59 1.13 -11.30
N ALA A 267 3.87 1.33 -12.37
CA ALA A 267 4.42 1.51 -13.71
C ALA A 267 5.45 2.64 -13.75
N LYS A 268 5.16 3.76 -13.09
CA LYS A 268 6.06 4.91 -13.02
C LYS A 268 7.34 4.63 -12.24
N ALA A 269 7.23 4.03 -11.05
CA ALA A 269 8.37 3.62 -10.24
C ALA A 269 9.32 2.70 -11.02
N LEU A 270 8.76 1.84 -11.87
CA LEU A 270 9.49 0.94 -12.75
C LEU A 270 10.35 1.69 -13.77
N THR A 271 9.73 2.61 -14.49
CA THR A 271 10.44 3.38 -15.52
C THR A 271 11.57 4.23 -14.94
N GLN A 272 11.48 4.59 -13.67
CA GLN A 272 12.51 5.36 -12.96
C GLN A 272 13.62 4.49 -12.32
N GLY A 273 13.53 3.16 -12.46
CA GLY A 273 14.53 2.25 -11.91
C GLY A 273 14.59 2.25 -10.38
N LEU A 274 13.45 2.48 -9.71
CA LEU A 274 13.38 2.51 -8.24
C LEU A 274 13.56 1.11 -7.60
N SER A 275 13.81 0.08 -8.36
CA SER A 275 14.31 -1.21 -7.88
C SER A 275 15.73 -1.11 -7.30
N ASP A 276 16.49 -0.09 -7.69
CA ASP A 276 17.74 0.24 -7.09
C ASP A 276 17.52 0.92 -5.73
N PRO A 277 18.02 0.35 -4.62
CA PRO A 277 17.88 0.93 -3.29
C PRO A 277 18.39 2.37 -3.18
N THR A 278 19.38 2.74 -3.98
CA THR A 278 19.96 4.11 -3.97
C THR A 278 18.99 5.13 -4.54
N ARG A 279 18.16 4.74 -5.51
CA ARG A 279 17.10 5.58 -6.10
C ARG A 279 15.81 5.53 -5.29
N LEU A 280 15.53 4.39 -4.66
CA LEU A 280 14.33 4.20 -3.84
C LEU A 280 14.40 5.00 -2.53
N ARG A 281 15.57 5.03 -1.88
CA ARG A 281 15.74 5.68 -0.57
C ARG A 281 15.30 7.14 -0.54
N PRO A 282 15.71 8.03 -1.46
CA PRO A 282 15.26 9.42 -1.45
C PRO A 282 13.74 9.58 -1.54
N VAL A 283 13.07 8.71 -2.30
CA VAL A 283 11.60 8.73 -2.44
C VAL A 283 10.95 8.33 -1.12
N ILE A 284 11.44 7.28 -0.48
CA ILE A 284 10.96 6.84 0.82
C ILE A 284 11.18 7.93 1.88
N ASP A 285 12.38 8.51 1.95
CA ASP A 285 12.74 9.55 2.92
C ASP A 285 11.86 10.80 2.76
N ALA A 286 11.46 11.16 1.53
CA ALA A 286 10.55 12.27 1.25
C ALA A 286 9.13 12.05 1.78
N LEU A 287 8.67 10.81 1.92
CA LEU A 287 7.36 10.48 2.50
C LEU A 287 7.34 10.66 4.02
N GLY A 288 8.49 10.44 4.69
CA GLY A 288 8.64 10.61 6.12
C GLY A 288 7.51 9.95 6.92
N THR A 289 6.93 10.68 7.87
CA THR A 289 5.84 10.18 8.74
C THR A 289 4.50 9.96 8.04
N SER A 290 4.38 10.35 6.77
CA SER A 290 3.15 10.11 5.99
C SER A 290 2.96 8.66 5.62
N LEU A 291 4.01 7.86 5.76
CA LEU A 291 4.05 6.45 5.45
C LEU A 291 4.47 5.67 6.69
N VAL A 292 3.65 4.72 7.13
CA VAL A 292 3.94 3.78 8.20
C VAL A 292 3.99 2.38 7.61
N TYR A 293 5.10 1.71 7.79
CA TYR A 293 5.27 0.33 7.41
C TYR A 293 5.14 -0.58 8.64
N VAL A 294 4.44 -1.70 8.47
CA VAL A 294 4.27 -2.72 9.51
C VAL A 294 4.60 -4.09 8.93
N GLY A 295 5.58 -4.76 9.50
CA GLY A 295 5.99 -6.10 9.07
C GLY A 295 7.36 -6.48 9.60
N GLY A 296 7.72 -7.76 9.44
CA GLY A 296 9.01 -8.31 9.89
C GLY A 296 10.19 -8.04 8.93
N ARG A 297 9.94 -7.43 7.77
CA ARG A 297 10.92 -7.16 6.72
C ARG A 297 10.88 -5.70 6.32
N THR A 298 12.00 -5.17 5.87
CA THR A 298 12.09 -3.79 5.40
C THR A 298 11.46 -3.64 3.99
N PRO A 299 11.07 -2.44 3.60
CA PRO A 299 10.63 -2.13 2.25
C PRO A 299 11.64 -2.51 1.16
N PHE A 300 12.93 -2.33 1.46
CA PHE A 300 14.02 -2.67 0.53
C PHE A 300 14.13 -4.18 0.31
N GLU A 301 13.89 -4.99 1.34
CA GLU A 301 13.85 -6.46 1.23
C GLU A 301 12.68 -6.90 0.35
N TYR A 302 11.49 -6.31 0.53
CA TYR A 302 10.36 -6.58 -0.36
C TYR A 302 10.59 -6.06 -1.78
N ALA A 303 11.22 -4.88 -1.94
CA ALA A 303 11.58 -4.36 -3.26
C ALA A 303 12.49 -5.33 -4.01
N TYR A 304 13.46 -5.89 -3.32
CA TYR A 304 14.34 -6.91 -3.90
C TYR A 304 13.59 -8.22 -4.21
N ALA A 305 12.82 -8.73 -3.25
CA ALA A 305 12.09 -10.00 -3.41
C ALA A 305 11.09 -9.95 -4.57
N LEU A 306 10.40 -8.82 -4.72
CA LEU A 306 9.34 -8.63 -5.73
C LEU A 306 9.83 -7.93 -7.01
N ARG A 307 11.14 -7.85 -7.21
CA ARG A 307 11.75 -7.17 -8.37
C ARG A 307 11.28 -7.70 -9.73
N ASP A 308 10.85 -8.95 -9.78
CA ASP A 308 10.38 -9.63 -11.00
C ASP A 308 8.85 -9.55 -11.21
N LEU A 309 8.11 -8.94 -10.26
CA LEU A 309 6.67 -8.71 -10.36
C LEU A 309 6.40 -7.43 -11.17
N THR A 310 6.03 -7.52 -12.44
CA THR A 310 5.72 -6.39 -13.33
C THR A 310 4.23 -6.06 -13.32
N PRO A 311 3.78 -4.84 -13.68
CA PRO A 311 2.36 -4.47 -13.66
C PRO A 311 1.46 -5.39 -14.49
N ASP A 312 1.96 -5.85 -15.65
CA ASP A 312 1.26 -6.81 -16.51
C ASP A 312 1.10 -8.20 -15.89
N LYS A 313 1.77 -8.48 -14.78
CA LYS A 313 1.65 -9.70 -13.97
C LYS A 313 0.76 -9.52 -12.74
N ILE A 314 0.21 -8.34 -12.54
CA ILE A 314 -0.75 -8.08 -11.47
C ILE A 314 -2.15 -8.14 -12.07
N THR A 315 -2.93 -9.08 -11.60
CA THR A 315 -4.36 -9.18 -11.96
C THR A 315 -5.16 -8.40 -10.94
N THR A 316 -5.86 -7.35 -11.38
CA THR A 316 -6.81 -6.63 -10.55
C THR A 316 -8.15 -7.34 -10.54
N VAL A 317 -8.73 -7.47 -9.34
CA VAL A 317 -9.98 -8.19 -9.14
C VAL A 317 -11.00 -7.28 -8.45
N ASP A 318 -12.15 -7.12 -9.11
CA ASP A 318 -13.31 -6.44 -8.57
C ASP A 318 -14.12 -7.37 -7.67
N LEU A 319 -14.43 -6.92 -6.47
CA LEU A 319 -15.26 -7.67 -5.54
C LEU A 319 -16.66 -7.02 -5.48
N PRO A 320 -17.64 -7.57 -6.20
CA PRO A 320 -18.98 -7.01 -6.16
C PRO A 320 -19.60 -7.16 -4.77
N GLY A 321 -20.30 -6.10 -4.36
CA GLY A 321 -21.02 -6.05 -3.09
C GLY A 321 -22.34 -5.33 -3.21
N GLU A 322 -23.04 -5.22 -2.08
CA GLU A 322 -24.31 -4.54 -1.94
C GLU A 322 -24.48 -3.99 -0.53
N GLY A 323 -25.33 -2.95 -0.40
CA GLY A 323 -25.63 -2.35 0.89
C GLY A 323 -26.46 -3.28 1.78
N VAL A 324 -26.17 -3.25 3.07
CA VAL A 324 -26.93 -3.94 4.13
C VAL A 324 -27.79 -2.93 4.89
N GLY A 325 -29.07 -3.26 5.10
CA GLY A 325 -30.04 -2.41 5.75
C GLY A 325 -31.04 -1.81 4.75
N SER A 326 -32.18 -1.35 5.24
CA SER A 326 -33.25 -0.76 4.44
C SER A 326 -33.87 0.48 5.12
N GLY A 327 -34.58 1.33 4.36
CA GLY A 327 -35.40 2.40 4.89
C GLY A 327 -34.62 3.50 5.65
N GLY A 328 -33.42 3.87 5.20
CA GLY A 328 -32.58 4.89 5.86
C GLY A 328 -31.65 4.34 6.93
N GLY A 329 -31.75 3.05 7.26
CA GLY A 329 -30.90 2.32 8.19
C GLY A 329 -29.71 1.63 7.50
N TYR A 330 -28.91 2.34 6.72
CA TYR A 330 -27.70 1.78 6.13
C TYR A 330 -26.71 1.31 7.20
N LEU A 331 -26.47 -0.01 7.25
CA LEU A 331 -25.64 -0.65 8.25
C LEU A 331 -24.21 -0.93 7.75
N GLY A 332 -23.97 -0.82 6.45
CA GLY A 332 -22.70 -1.12 5.80
C GLY A 332 -22.87 -1.90 4.50
N GLU A 333 -21.83 -2.55 4.06
CA GLU A 333 -21.76 -3.35 2.84
C GLU A 333 -21.57 -4.84 3.16
N GLN A 334 -21.99 -5.69 2.23
CA GLN A 334 -21.62 -7.10 2.18
C GLN A 334 -21.13 -7.45 0.76
N LEU A 335 -20.19 -8.36 0.65
CA LEU A 335 -19.80 -8.88 -0.66
C LEU A 335 -20.86 -9.85 -1.18
N LYS A 336 -21.09 -9.82 -2.49
CA LYS A 336 -21.89 -10.85 -3.18
C LYS A 336 -21.16 -12.19 -3.19
N ASP A 337 -21.86 -13.25 -3.58
CA ASP A 337 -21.32 -14.62 -3.55
C ASP A 337 -20.05 -14.79 -4.35
N GLU A 338 -19.96 -14.16 -5.52
CA GLU A 338 -18.77 -14.21 -6.37
C GLU A 338 -17.55 -13.58 -5.67
N GLY A 339 -17.72 -12.41 -5.03
CA GLY A 339 -16.65 -11.76 -4.29
C GLY A 339 -16.22 -12.58 -3.06
N ARG A 340 -17.17 -13.12 -2.30
CA ARG A 340 -16.89 -14.03 -1.17
C ARG A 340 -16.20 -15.32 -1.63
N GLY A 341 -16.64 -15.86 -2.77
CA GLY A 341 -16.05 -17.04 -3.37
C GLY A 341 -14.58 -16.85 -3.73
N PHE A 342 -14.25 -15.70 -4.35
CA PHE A 342 -12.86 -15.36 -4.66
C PHE A 342 -11.98 -15.28 -3.41
N ILE A 343 -12.44 -14.60 -2.35
CA ILE A 343 -11.68 -14.50 -1.09
C ILE A 343 -11.42 -15.89 -0.51
N LYS A 344 -12.44 -16.76 -0.48
CA LYS A 344 -12.27 -18.15 -0.04
C LYS A 344 -11.30 -18.92 -0.92
N ALA A 345 -11.29 -18.65 -2.22
CA ALA A 345 -10.39 -19.29 -3.17
C ALA A 345 -8.93 -18.84 -2.96
N ILE A 346 -8.68 -17.56 -2.65
CA ILE A 346 -7.36 -17.05 -2.24
C ILE A 346 -6.87 -17.85 -1.00
N ALA A 347 -7.67 -17.89 0.06
CA ALA A 347 -7.30 -18.58 1.30
C ALA A 347 -7.04 -20.08 1.11
N LYS A 348 -7.61 -20.71 0.08
CA LYS A 348 -7.43 -22.13 -0.28
C LYS A 348 -6.36 -22.37 -1.35
N GLY A 349 -5.81 -21.34 -1.98
CA GLY A 349 -4.83 -21.44 -3.07
C GLY A 349 -5.40 -21.92 -4.41
N ASN A 350 -6.72 -21.84 -4.64
CA ASN A 350 -7.36 -22.24 -5.91
C ASN A 350 -8.01 -21.08 -6.68
N HIS A 351 -7.58 -19.85 -6.39
CA HIS A 351 -8.12 -18.61 -6.95
C HIS A 351 -7.97 -18.51 -8.48
N ARG A 352 -6.91 -19.08 -9.08
CA ARG A 352 -6.74 -19.10 -10.55
C ARG A 352 -7.89 -19.86 -11.21
N GLN A 353 -8.22 -21.05 -10.69
CA GLN A 353 -9.33 -21.84 -11.19
C GLN A 353 -10.67 -21.13 -10.97
N TYR A 354 -10.82 -20.48 -9.81
CA TYR A 354 -12.01 -19.72 -9.50
C TYR A 354 -12.23 -18.58 -10.49
N LEU A 355 -11.21 -17.75 -10.78
CA LEU A 355 -11.29 -16.65 -11.74
C LEU A 355 -11.52 -17.12 -13.17
N ALA A 356 -10.99 -18.28 -13.56
CA ALA A 356 -11.30 -18.85 -14.88
C ALA A 356 -12.80 -19.10 -15.07
N GLY A 357 -13.50 -19.48 -14.01
CA GLY A 357 -14.97 -19.63 -13.98
C GLY A 357 -15.74 -18.32 -13.78
N HIS A 358 -15.06 -17.24 -13.39
CA HIS A 358 -15.67 -15.94 -13.05
C HIS A 358 -14.91 -14.77 -13.72
N PRO A 359 -14.78 -14.78 -15.08
CA PRO A 359 -13.93 -13.80 -15.77
C PRO A 359 -14.40 -12.35 -15.63
N LYS A 360 -15.63 -12.12 -15.21
CA LYS A 360 -16.19 -10.79 -14.95
C LYS A 360 -15.61 -10.11 -13.70
N LEU A 361 -14.96 -10.87 -12.82
CA LEU A 361 -14.30 -10.32 -11.63
C LEU A 361 -12.94 -9.69 -11.98
N VAL A 362 -12.35 -10.04 -13.13
CA VAL A 362 -11.07 -9.47 -13.56
C VAL A 362 -11.32 -8.12 -14.20
N ASP A 363 -10.72 -7.07 -13.64
CA ASP A 363 -10.74 -5.71 -14.18
C ASP A 363 -9.97 -5.68 -15.51
N LYS A 364 -10.51 -4.97 -16.55
CA LYS A 364 -9.99 -4.97 -17.92
C LYS A 364 -9.26 -3.70 -18.28
#